data_6a7194fd4c4bafcde22aa0488cd1d1f3
#
_entry.id   6a7194fd4c4bafcde22aa0488cd1d1f3
#
_cell.length_a   1.000
_cell.length_b   1.000
_cell.length_c   1.000
_cell.angle_alpha   90.00
_cell.angle_beta   90.00
_cell.angle_gamma   90.00
#
_symmetry.space_group_name_H-M   'P 1'
#
loop_
_entity.id
_entity.type
_entity.pdbx_description
1 polymer ?
#
loop_
_entity_poly.entity_id
_entity_poly.type
_entity_poly.pdbx_seq_one_letter_code
_entity_poly.pdbx_strand_id
1 'polypeptide(L)'
;MKMQSQEDEWLGMMRVGREVTLSWAKFCDRCSSTMIDPATGRLTPGGEPLKTLRTFRQMKHVDHEDSALLQKRVGDRPIMGNNLVLETGGEVKVGDEVYIGEYV
;
A
#
# COMPACT_ATOMS: atom_id res chain seq x y z
N MET A 1 -13.65 12.50 -6.09
CA MET A 1 -13.73 11.07 -5.77
C MET A 1 -13.77 10.89 -4.26
N LYS A 2 -14.61 10.00 -3.80
CA LYS A 2 -14.73 9.72 -2.38
C LYS A 2 -13.56 8.83 -1.93
N MET A 3 -12.84 9.27 -0.91
CA MET A 3 -11.76 8.47 -0.33
C MET A 3 -12.32 7.19 0.29
N GLN A 4 -11.62 6.11 0.10
CA GLN A 4 -11.98 4.81 0.64
C GLN A 4 -10.81 4.25 1.46
N SER A 5 -11.12 3.38 2.39
CA SER A 5 -10.11 2.81 3.30
C SER A 5 -9.14 1.84 2.63
N GLN A 6 -9.27 1.58 1.35
CA GLN A 6 -8.49 0.60 0.62
C GLN A 6 -7.87 1.19 -0.64
N GLU A 7 -7.31 2.40 -0.53
CA GLU A 7 -6.60 3.03 -1.64
C GLU A 7 -5.40 2.21 -2.11
N ASP A 8 -4.87 1.36 -1.26
CA ASP A 8 -3.78 0.45 -1.62
C ASP A 8 -4.20 -0.66 -2.59
N GLU A 9 -5.49 -0.76 -2.90
CA GLU A 9 -5.98 -1.63 -3.96
C GLU A 9 -6.12 -0.91 -5.30
N TRP A 10 -5.75 0.35 -5.38
CA TRP A 10 -5.70 1.09 -6.65
C TRP A 10 -4.45 0.67 -7.41
N LEU A 11 -4.65 -0.22 -8.37
CA LEU A 11 -3.56 -0.79 -9.16
C LEU A 11 -3.47 -0.11 -10.52
N GLY A 12 -2.28 -0.14 -11.12
CA GLY A 12 -2.05 0.45 -12.43
C GLY A 12 -1.34 1.78 -12.35
N MET A 13 -1.73 2.71 -13.21
CA MET A 13 -1.09 4.02 -13.31
C MET A 13 -1.77 5.04 -12.41
N MET A 14 -0.97 5.96 -11.91
CA MET A 14 -1.42 7.06 -11.08
C MET A 14 -0.69 8.34 -11.49
N ARG A 15 -1.42 9.45 -11.57
CA ARG A 15 -0.82 10.77 -11.73
C ARG A 15 -1.18 11.65 -10.54
N VAL A 16 -0.19 12.32 -9.99
CA VAL A 16 -0.38 13.28 -8.89
C VAL A 16 -0.08 14.66 -9.43
N GLY A 17 -1.05 15.56 -9.33
CA GLY A 17 -0.92 16.89 -9.88
C GLY A 17 -0.84 16.88 -11.41
N ARG A 18 0.03 17.71 -11.95
CA ARG A 18 0.12 17.91 -13.40
C ARG A 18 1.05 16.94 -14.11
N GLU A 19 2.13 16.55 -13.46
CA GLU A 19 3.23 15.92 -14.18
C GLU A 19 3.75 14.63 -13.55
N VAL A 20 3.57 14.42 -12.26
CA VAL A 20 4.13 13.25 -11.60
C VAL A 20 3.29 12.03 -11.92
N THR A 21 3.90 11.01 -12.53
CA THR A 21 3.24 9.75 -12.82
C THR A 21 3.96 8.60 -12.15
N LEU A 22 3.17 7.66 -11.67
CA LEU A 22 3.63 6.49 -10.92
C LEU A 22 2.94 5.25 -11.48
N SER A 23 3.63 4.12 -11.46
CA SER A 23 3.02 2.84 -11.80
C SER A 23 3.07 1.91 -10.61
N TRP A 24 2.02 1.10 -10.47
CA TRP A 24 1.97 0.10 -9.40
C TRP A 24 2.99 -0.99 -9.63
N ALA A 25 3.77 -1.31 -8.61
CA ALA A 25 4.77 -2.37 -8.66
C ALA A 25 4.32 -3.61 -7.89
N LYS A 26 3.93 -3.43 -6.63
CA LYS A 26 3.50 -4.55 -5.79
C LYS A 26 2.77 -4.04 -4.55
N PHE A 27 2.02 -4.93 -3.91
CA PHE A 27 1.52 -4.69 -2.56
C PHE A 27 2.69 -4.61 -1.58
N CYS A 28 2.56 -3.74 -0.58
CA CYS A 28 3.56 -3.63 0.47
C CYS A 28 3.20 -4.55 1.63
N ASP A 29 3.96 -5.63 1.79
CA ASP A 29 3.80 -6.52 2.93
C ASP A 29 4.51 -5.94 4.15
N ARG A 30 3.88 -6.11 5.32
CA ARG A 30 4.35 -5.49 6.55
C ARG A 30 4.96 -6.52 7.49
N CYS A 31 6.06 -6.13 8.12
CA CYS A 31 6.78 -6.95 9.07
C CYS A 31 6.76 -6.30 10.47
N SER A 32 7.49 -6.90 11.39
CA SER A 32 7.54 -6.45 12.78
C SER A 32 8.05 -5.01 12.95
N SER A 33 8.74 -4.45 11.96
CA SER A 33 9.18 -3.05 12.03
C SER A 33 8.04 -2.06 12.17
N THR A 34 6.85 -2.41 11.71
CA THR A 34 5.66 -1.57 11.88
C THR A 34 5.17 -1.50 13.31
N MET A 35 5.63 -2.42 14.16
CA MET A 35 5.28 -2.46 15.58
C MET A 35 6.21 -1.63 16.46
N ILE A 36 7.23 -1.02 15.88
CA ILE A 36 8.18 -0.20 16.63
C ILE A 36 7.55 1.16 16.89
N ASP A 37 7.46 1.52 18.17
CA ASP A 37 7.02 2.85 18.57
C ASP A 37 8.16 3.84 18.30
N PRO A 38 7.98 4.82 17.41
CA PRO A 38 9.06 5.77 17.09
C PRO A 38 9.47 6.65 18.28
N ALA A 39 8.60 6.82 19.26
CA ALA A 39 8.93 7.62 20.45
C ALA A 39 9.89 6.90 21.39
N THR A 40 9.85 5.57 21.46
CA THR A 40 10.65 4.76 22.39
C THR A 40 11.65 3.86 21.71
N GLY A 41 11.48 3.56 20.42
CA GLY A 41 12.26 2.58 19.69
C GLY A 41 11.99 1.14 20.10
N ARG A 42 10.91 0.89 20.83
CA ARG A 42 10.55 -0.43 21.33
C ARG A 42 9.31 -0.95 20.63
N LEU A 43 9.16 -2.27 20.62
CA LEU A 43 7.96 -2.91 20.08
C LEU A 43 6.74 -2.55 20.93
N THR A 44 5.63 -2.25 20.25
CA THR A 44 4.36 -1.99 20.94
C THR A 44 3.83 -3.28 21.56
N PRO A 45 3.16 -3.19 22.74
CA PRO A 45 2.56 -4.37 23.36
C PRO A 45 1.40 -4.93 22.53
N GLY A 46 1.14 -6.24 22.67
CA GLY A 46 -0.02 -6.87 22.06
C GLY A 46 0.11 -7.21 20.58
N GLY A 47 1.27 -6.98 19.97
CA GLY A 47 1.49 -7.32 18.55
C GLY A 47 0.81 -6.39 17.55
N GLU A 48 0.40 -5.21 17.98
CA GLU A 48 -0.23 -4.22 17.11
C GLU A 48 0.82 -3.36 16.37
N PRO A 49 0.56 -2.91 15.15
CA PRO A 49 -0.71 -3.04 14.40
C PRO A 49 -0.86 -4.34 13.59
N LEU A 50 0.14 -5.20 13.54
CA LEU A 50 0.12 -6.40 12.72
C LEU A 50 -1.03 -7.34 13.08
N LYS A 51 -1.31 -7.48 14.37
CA LYS A 51 -2.37 -8.36 14.85
C LYS A 51 -3.72 -7.99 14.23
N THR A 52 -4.07 -6.72 14.27
CA THR A 52 -5.32 -6.24 13.67
C THR A 52 -5.29 -6.36 12.15
N LEU A 53 -4.19 -5.97 11.50
CA LEU A 53 -4.09 -6.04 10.05
C LEU A 53 -4.25 -7.46 9.52
N ARG A 54 -3.74 -8.46 10.24
CA ARG A 54 -3.88 -9.86 9.83
C ARG A 54 -5.34 -10.33 9.77
N THR A 55 -6.23 -9.69 10.48
CA THR A 55 -7.65 -10.08 10.48
C THR A 55 -8.35 -9.76 9.16
N PHE A 56 -7.87 -8.79 8.39
CA PHE A 56 -8.56 -8.36 7.18
C PHE A 56 -7.64 -7.94 6.02
N ARG A 57 -6.33 -7.93 6.20
CA ARG A 57 -5.38 -7.44 5.20
C ARG A 57 -4.28 -8.45 4.86
N GLN A 58 -4.58 -9.74 4.86
CA GLN A 58 -3.68 -10.74 4.27
C GLN A 58 -4.00 -10.90 2.78
N MET A 59 -3.07 -11.48 2.00
CA MET A 59 -3.30 -11.70 0.57
C MET A 59 -4.56 -12.52 0.29
N LYS A 60 -4.92 -13.43 1.18
CA LYS A 60 -6.16 -14.22 1.03
C LYS A 60 -7.43 -13.37 1.06
N HIS A 61 -7.35 -12.14 1.58
CA HIS A 61 -8.49 -11.21 1.66
C HIS A 61 -8.59 -10.30 0.43
N VAL A 62 -7.63 -10.36 -0.47
CA VAL A 62 -7.57 -9.48 -1.63
C VAL A 62 -7.94 -10.26 -2.89
N ASP A 63 -8.88 -9.70 -3.66
CA ASP A 63 -9.26 -10.24 -4.95
C ASP A 63 -8.29 -9.73 -6.02
N HIS A 64 -7.37 -10.59 -6.42
CA HIS A 64 -6.37 -10.29 -7.43
C HIS A 64 -6.10 -11.55 -8.25
N GLU A 65 -5.86 -11.38 -9.55
CA GLU A 65 -5.64 -12.53 -10.46
C GLU A 65 -4.44 -13.39 -10.05
N ASP A 66 -3.42 -12.78 -9.46
CA ASP A 66 -2.21 -13.46 -9.02
C ASP A 66 -2.18 -13.76 -7.52
N SER A 67 -3.34 -13.72 -6.85
CA SER A 67 -3.41 -13.83 -5.39
C SER A 67 -2.76 -15.10 -4.85
N ALA A 68 -2.92 -16.24 -5.54
CA ALA A 68 -2.32 -17.50 -5.11
C ALA A 68 -0.79 -17.46 -5.15
N LEU A 69 -0.21 -16.87 -6.21
CA LEU A 69 1.23 -16.71 -6.33
C LEU A 69 1.77 -15.71 -5.31
N LEU A 70 1.07 -14.58 -5.15
CA LEU A 70 1.46 -13.56 -4.19
C LEU A 70 1.37 -14.08 -2.76
N GLN A 71 0.36 -14.91 -2.46
CA GLN A 71 0.23 -15.52 -1.14
C GLN A 71 1.42 -16.42 -0.81
N LYS A 72 1.97 -17.14 -1.78
CA LYS A 72 3.18 -17.94 -1.59
C LYS A 72 4.39 -17.08 -1.23
N ARG A 73 4.49 -15.89 -1.80
CA ARG A 73 5.61 -14.97 -1.56
C ARG A 73 5.48 -14.19 -0.26
N VAL A 74 4.27 -13.72 0.00
CA VAL A 74 3.98 -12.87 1.16
C VAL A 74 3.70 -13.69 2.41
N GLY A 75 3.13 -14.90 2.24
CA GLY A 75 2.70 -15.74 3.34
C GLY A 75 1.53 -15.11 4.07
N ASP A 76 1.57 -15.16 5.39
CA ASP A 76 0.52 -14.62 6.25
C ASP A 76 0.80 -13.17 6.71
N ARG A 77 1.86 -12.54 6.17
CA ARG A 77 2.15 -11.15 6.49
C ARG A 77 1.02 -10.26 5.97
N PRO A 78 0.58 -9.29 6.76
CA PRO A 78 -0.45 -8.37 6.29
C PRO A 78 0.12 -7.42 5.25
N ILE A 79 -0.76 -6.97 4.37
CA ILE A 79 -0.43 -5.98 3.34
C ILE A 79 -1.15 -4.68 3.66
N MET A 80 -0.44 -3.57 3.48
CA MET A 80 -1.00 -2.23 3.65
C MET A 80 -0.15 -1.26 2.85
N GLY A 81 -0.79 -0.56 1.92
CA GLY A 81 -0.10 0.33 1.00
C GLY A 81 0.45 -0.37 -0.22
N ASN A 82 0.94 0.41 -1.14
CA ASN A 82 1.52 -0.06 -2.40
C ASN A 82 2.92 0.47 -2.59
N ASN A 83 3.75 -0.34 -3.21
CA ASN A 83 5.02 0.13 -3.73
C ASN A 83 4.82 0.59 -5.17
N LEU A 84 5.23 1.80 -5.46
CA LEU A 84 5.05 2.43 -6.76
C LEU A 84 6.40 2.75 -7.39
N VAL A 85 6.43 2.71 -8.70
CA VAL A 85 7.61 3.11 -9.48
C VAL A 85 7.35 4.50 -10.04
N LEU A 86 8.30 5.41 -9.85
CA LEU A 86 8.22 6.74 -10.43
C LEU A 86 8.51 6.66 -11.93
N GLU A 87 7.53 7.02 -12.74
CA GLU A 87 7.68 7.06 -14.19
C GLU A 87 8.08 8.45 -14.67
N THR A 88 7.41 9.48 -14.20
CA THR A 88 7.73 10.87 -14.52
C THR A 88 7.82 11.69 -13.25
N GLY A 89 8.98 12.29 -13.00
CA GLY A 89 9.22 13.12 -11.84
C GLY A 89 8.61 14.50 -11.95
N GLY A 90 8.64 15.22 -10.85
CA GLY A 90 8.13 16.59 -10.77
C GLY A 90 7.86 16.97 -9.33
N GLU A 91 7.18 18.08 -9.16
CA GLU A 91 6.79 18.59 -7.85
C GLU A 91 5.37 18.20 -7.52
N VAL A 92 5.15 17.86 -6.25
CA VAL A 92 3.81 17.62 -5.70
C VAL A 92 3.66 18.45 -4.43
N LYS A 93 2.41 18.79 -4.14
CA LYS A 93 2.06 19.54 -2.94
C LYS A 93 0.78 19.01 -2.34
N VAL A 94 0.58 19.27 -1.06
CA VAL A 94 -0.66 18.94 -0.39
C VAL A 94 -1.83 19.64 -1.09
N GLY A 95 -2.87 18.89 -1.38
CA GLY A 95 -4.03 19.39 -2.12
C GLY A 95 -4.02 19.06 -3.59
N ASP A 96 -2.90 18.54 -4.13
CA ASP A 96 -2.86 18.10 -5.53
C ASP A 96 -3.83 16.96 -5.78
N GLU A 97 -4.49 16.99 -6.93
CA GLU A 97 -5.41 15.93 -7.32
C GLU A 97 -4.63 14.68 -7.71
N VAL A 98 -5.23 13.54 -7.40
CA VAL A 98 -4.71 12.22 -7.76
C VAL A 98 -5.66 11.60 -8.78
N TYR A 99 -5.10 11.23 -9.92
CA TYR A 99 -5.83 10.56 -10.99
C TYR A 99 -5.35 9.12 -11.11
N ILE A 100 -6.28 8.18 -11.20
CA ILE A 100 -5.96 6.75 -11.30
C ILE A 100 -6.59 6.17 -12.56
N GLY A 101 -5.93 5.12 -13.09
CA GLY A 101 -6.43 4.39 -14.25
C GLY A 101 -5.77 4.81 -15.55
N GLU A 102 -6.50 4.65 -16.64
CA GLU A 102 -5.99 4.80 -18.00
C GLU A 102 -5.71 6.24 -18.43
N TYR A 103 -6.18 7.20 -17.67
CA TYR A 103 -6.08 8.62 -18.03
C TYR A 103 -4.81 9.30 -17.53
N VAL A 104 -3.86 8.52 -17.12
CA VAL A 104 -2.65 9.03 -16.48
C VAL A 104 -1.50 9.15 -17.47
#